data_9f2c07dcb0ce0273dae04fa6f5a01347
#
_entry.id   9f2c07dcb0ce0273dae04fa6f5a01347
#
_cell.length_a   1.000
_cell.length_b   1.000
_cell.length_c   1.000
_cell.angle_alpha   90.00
_cell.angle_beta   90.00
_cell.angle_gamma   90.00
#
_symmetry.space_group_name_H-M   'P 1'
#
loop_
_entity.id
_entity.type
_entity.pdbx_description
1 polymer ?
#
loop_
_entity_poly.entity_id
_entity_poly.type
_entity_poly.pdbx_seq_one_letter_code
_entity_poly.pdbx_strand_id
1 'polypeptide(L)'
;MIRRSEERTLDIKTMFGGQGEAKMYRILEGADEMYGKGRIFNHLFLEPGCEVGWHVHHGDGETYYVLKGQGEYSDNGTPVTLGPGDVAFVDDGQGHSLKNSGPETLEAIALILYK
;
A
#
# COMPACT_ATOMS: atom_id res chain seq x y z
N MET A 1 -11.76 21.63 0.91
CA MET A 1 -10.94 21.32 2.11
C MET A 1 -9.48 21.18 1.68
N ILE A 2 -8.57 21.70 2.46
CA ILE A 2 -7.13 21.51 2.26
C ILE A 2 -6.58 20.76 3.47
N ARG A 3 -5.79 19.72 3.22
CA ARG A 3 -5.09 18.98 4.26
C ARG A 3 -3.59 19.14 4.01
N ARG A 4 -2.93 19.90 4.89
CA ARG A 4 -1.49 20.11 4.77
C ARG A 4 -0.74 18.82 5.11
N SER A 5 0.50 18.72 4.65
CA SER A 5 1.32 17.52 4.85
C SER A 5 1.38 17.09 6.32
N GLU A 6 1.60 18.03 7.22
CA GLU A 6 1.72 17.78 8.66
C GLU A 6 0.38 17.48 9.35
N GLU A 7 -0.74 17.70 8.67
CA GLU A 7 -2.08 17.44 9.20
C GLU A 7 -2.57 16.03 8.89
N ARG A 8 -1.86 15.28 8.06
CA ARG A 8 -2.27 13.92 7.68
C ARG A 8 -2.18 12.97 8.86
N THR A 9 -3.16 12.10 9.02
CA THR A 9 -3.11 11.01 10.00
C THR A 9 -2.05 10.00 9.59
N LEU A 10 -1.17 9.63 10.53
CA LEU A 10 -0.15 8.61 10.34
C LEU A 10 -0.57 7.34 11.08
N ASP A 11 -0.67 6.25 10.35
CA ASP A 11 -0.85 4.91 10.91
C ASP A 11 0.49 4.17 10.79
N ILE A 12 0.94 3.56 11.88
CA ILE A 12 2.15 2.73 11.92
C ILE A 12 1.74 1.35 12.40
N LYS A 13 1.90 0.34 11.57
CA LYS A 13 1.42 -1.02 11.87
C LYS A 13 2.33 -2.09 11.29
N THR A 14 2.42 -3.22 12.01
CA THR A 14 2.87 -4.47 11.42
C THR A 14 1.69 -5.03 10.62
N MET A 15 1.89 -5.19 9.31
CA MET A 15 0.81 -5.55 8.39
C MET A 15 0.85 -7.03 8.03
N PHE A 16 -0.22 -7.76 8.41
CA PHE A 16 -0.43 -9.17 8.03
C PHE A 16 0.75 -10.08 8.37
N GLY A 17 1.37 -9.85 9.54
CA GLY A 17 2.50 -10.66 9.98
C GLY A 17 3.81 -10.42 9.21
N GLY A 18 3.88 -9.37 8.41
CA GLY A 18 5.10 -9.00 7.69
C GLY A 18 6.20 -8.50 8.62
N GLN A 19 7.41 -8.39 8.08
CA GLN A 19 8.56 -7.89 8.84
C GLN A 19 8.48 -6.38 9.01
N GLY A 20 8.87 -5.89 10.19
CA GLY A 20 8.92 -4.48 10.51
C GLY A 20 7.54 -3.82 10.51
N GLU A 21 7.51 -2.54 10.22
CA GLU A 21 6.31 -1.74 10.26
C GLU A 21 6.11 -0.99 8.95
N ALA A 22 4.84 -0.87 8.54
CA ALA A 22 4.44 0.03 7.45
C ALA A 22 4.01 1.35 8.05
N LYS A 23 4.47 2.45 7.46
CA LYS A 23 4.02 3.81 7.80
C LYS A 23 3.10 4.28 6.70
N MET A 24 1.88 4.69 7.06
CA MET A 24 0.87 5.07 6.11
C MET A 24 0.27 6.42 6.48
N TYR A 25 0.49 7.42 5.64
CA TYR A 25 -0.18 8.71 5.78
C TYR A 25 -1.47 8.68 4.99
N ARG A 26 -2.58 9.00 5.63
CA ARG A 26 -3.87 9.03 4.96
C ARG A 26 -3.96 10.25 4.05
N ILE A 27 -4.21 10.01 2.77
CA ILE A 27 -4.49 11.06 1.80
C ILE A 27 -5.95 11.49 1.96
N LEU A 28 -6.86 10.50 2.01
CA LEU A 28 -8.23 10.69 2.46
C LEU A 28 -8.42 9.92 3.77
N GLU A 29 -9.23 10.48 4.67
CA GLU A 29 -9.34 9.96 6.03
C GLU A 29 -10.05 8.61 6.13
N GLY A 30 -10.98 8.34 5.24
CA GLY A 30 -11.72 7.08 5.28
C GLY A 30 -12.80 7.03 4.23
N ALA A 31 -13.71 6.07 4.42
CA ALA A 31 -14.75 5.78 3.44
C ALA A 31 -15.67 6.96 3.15
N ASP A 32 -15.92 7.83 4.12
CA ASP A 32 -16.79 9.00 3.92
C ASP A 32 -16.19 9.96 2.89
N GLU A 33 -14.89 10.19 2.94
CA GLU A 33 -14.20 11.05 1.98
C GLU A 33 -14.06 10.38 0.61
N MET A 34 -14.32 9.09 0.52
CA MET A 34 -14.33 8.31 -0.72
C MET A 34 -15.74 7.95 -1.18
N TYR A 35 -16.75 8.62 -0.63
CA TYR A 35 -18.16 8.43 -0.98
C TYR A 35 -18.63 6.97 -0.79
N GLY A 36 -18.05 6.27 0.20
CA GLY A 36 -18.37 4.86 0.42
C GLY A 36 -17.87 3.91 -0.66
N LYS A 37 -17.04 4.38 -1.58
CA LYS A 37 -16.56 3.59 -2.73
C LYS A 37 -15.18 2.98 -2.50
N GLY A 38 -14.53 3.35 -1.42
CA GLY A 38 -13.22 2.82 -1.04
C GLY A 38 -12.99 2.99 0.45
N ARG A 39 -11.88 2.44 0.94
CA ARG A 39 -11.55 2.50 2.38
C ARG A 39 -10.12 2.91 2.68
N ILE A 40 -9.24 2.85 1.68
CA ILE A 40 -7.83 3.23 1.81
C ILE A 40 -7.44 4.11 0.64
N PHE A 41 -6.85 5.24 0.94
CA PHE A 41 -6.12 6.06 -0.01
C PHE A 41 -4.96 6.67 0.76
N ASN A 42 -3.82 5.98 0.73
CA ASN A 42 -2.68 6.26 1.60
C ASN A 42 -1.39 6.48 0.81
N HIS A 43 -0.49 7.26 1.42
CA HIS A 43 0.91 7.34 1.04
C HIS A 43 1.68 6.38 1.94
N LEU A 44 2.12 5.27 1.38
CA LEU A 44 2.80 4.18 2.08
C LEU A 44 4.31 4.37 2.05
N PHE A 45 4.95 4.16 3.20
CA PHE A 45 6.41 4.13 3.35
C PHE A 45 6.82 2.81 3.97
N LEU A 46 7.76 2.12 3.31
CA LEU A 46 8.41 0.93 3.84
C LEU A 46 9.91 1.18 3.90
N GLU A 47 10.48 1.17 5.10
CA GLU A 47 11.93 1.21 5.26
C GLU A 47 12.56 -0.11 4.77
N PRO A 48 13.88 -0.13 4.47
CA PRO A 48 14.54 -1.37 4.05
C PRO A 48 14.24 -2.55 4.97
N GLY A 49 13.83 -3.68 4.40
CA GLY A 49 13.48 -4.89 5.11
C GLY A 49 12.05 -4.96 5.63
N CYS A 50 11.32 -3.84 5.63
CA CYS A 50 9.92 -3.84 6.06
C CYS A 50 9.00 -4.32 4.95
N GLU A 51 7.85 -4.89 5.34
CA GLU A 51 6.93 -5.45 4.37
C GLU A 51 5.46 -5.31 4.80
N VAL A 52 4.59 -5.28 3.80
CA VAL A 52 3.17 -5.60 3.95
C VAL A 52 3.06 -7.09 3.63
N GLY A 53 2.73 -7.90 4.64
CA GLY A 53 2.70 -9.36 4.51
C GLY A 53 1.60 -9.85 3.58
N TRP A 54 1.67 -11.13 3.23
CA TRP A 54 0.69 -11.77 2.36
C TRP A 54 -0.72 -11.67 2.92
N HIS A 55 -1.65 -11.23 2.09
CA HIS A 55 -3.08 -11.20 2.41
C HIS A 55 -3.90 -11.27 1.13
N VAL A 56 -5.16 -11.69 1.29
CA VAL A 56 -6.12 -11.83 0.18
C VAL A 56 -7.19 -10.75 0.33
N HIS A 57 -7.57 -10.15 -0.79
CA HIS A 57 -8.65 -9.16 -0.83
C HIS A 57 -10.00 -9.84 -1.07
N HIS A 58 -11.00 -9.44 -0.30
CA HIS A 58 -12.37 -9.94 -0.40
C HIS A 58 -13.34 -8.77 -0.48
N GLY A 59 -14.03 -8.64 -1.60
CA GLY A 59 -15.00 -7.57 -1.81
C GLY A 59 -14.38 -6.23 -2.17
N ASP A 60 -13.08 -6.19 -2.40
CA ASP A 60 -12.36 -4.99 -2.82
C ASP A 60 -11.13 -5.36 -3.65
N GLY A 61 -10.48 -4.36 -4.18
CA GLY A 61 -9.21 -4.50 -4.87
C GLY A 61 -8.28 -3.37 -4.47
N GLU A 62 -6.98 -3.60 -4.59
CA GLU A 62 -5.97 -2.61 -4.21
C GLU A 62 -5.03 -2.30 -5.36
N THR A 63 -4.74 -1.02 -5.53
CA THR A 63 -3.73 -0.52 -6.45
C THR A 63 -2.57 0.06 -5.66
N TYR A 64 -1.34 -0.37 -5.99
CA TYR A 64 -0.12 0.33 -5.61
C TYR A 64 0.43 1.08 -6.81
N TYR A 65 0.82 2.32 -6.60
CA TYR A 65 1.57 3.10 -7.56
C TYR A 65 2.89 3.50 -6.91
N VAL A 66 4.01 2.93 -7.40
CA VAL A 66 5.32 3.14 -6.80
C VAL A 66 5.85 4.53 -7.16
N LEU A 67 6.22 5.31 -6.15
CA LEU A 67 6.78 6.65 -6.33
C LEU A 67 8.31 6.65 -6.26
N LYS A 68 8.88 5.82 -5.37
CA LYS A 68 10.32 5.82 -5.08
C LYS A 68 10.75 4.48 -4.52
N GLY A 69 11.98 4.08 -4.82
CA GLY A 69 12.58 2.86 -4.31
C GLY A 69 12.20 1.64 -5.14
N GLN A 70 12.53 0.46 -4.62
CA GLN A 70 12.22 -0.83 -5.26
C GLN A 70 11.56 -1.76 -4.26
N GLY A 71 10.64 -2.59 -4.73
CA GLY A 71 9.96 -3.55 -3.91
C GLY A 71 9.83 -4.91 -4.57
N GLU A 72 9.88 -5.96 -3.75
CA GLU A 72 9.51 -7.30 -4.17
C GLU A 72 8.03 -7.50 -3.91
N TYR A 73 7.28 -7.64 -4.98
CA TYR A 73 5.83 -7.78 -4.97
C TYR A 73 5.45 -9.22 -5.32
N SER A 74 4.48 -9.77 -4.59
CA SER A 74 3.88 -11.05 -4.98
C SER A 74 2.56 -10.76 -5.68
N ASP A 75 2.52 -10.96 -6.99
CA ASP A 75 1.32 -10.82 -7.80
C ASP A 75 0.58 -12.15 -7.78
N ASN A 76 -0.33 -12.28 -6.82
CA ASN A 76 -1.10 -13.51 -6.60
C ASN A 76 -0.22 -14.77 -6.56
N GLY A 77 0.95 -14.67 -5.93
CA GLY A 77 1.93 -15.74 -5.79
C GLY A 77 3.11 -15.67 -6.75
N THR A 78 3.06 -14.84 -7.79
CA THR A 78 4.17 -14.68 -8.73
C THR A 78 5.06 -13.52 -8.31
N PRO A 79 6.36 -13.75 -8.01
CA PRO A 79 7.28 -12.69 -7.63
C PRO A 79 7.55 -11.72 -8.78
N VAL A 80 7.48 -10.43 -8.48
CA VAL A 80 7.77 -9.34 -9.44
C VAL A 80 8.50 -8.23 -8.71
N THR A 81 9.56 -7.69 -9.32
CA THR A 81 10.21 -6.49 -8.79
C THR A 81 9.52 -5.25 -9.34
N LEU A 82 9.10 -4.36 -8.45
CA LEU A 82 8.49 -3.08 -8.82
C LEU A 82 9.46 -1.94 -8.60
N GLY A 83 9.41 -0.95 -9.47
CA GLY A 83 10.16 0.30 -9.37
C GLY A 83 9.29 1.52 -9.63
N PRO A 84 9.88 2.74 -9.56
CA PRO A 84 9.12 3.98 -9.72
C PRO A 84 8.32 4.03 -11.01
N GLY A 85 7.04 4.40 -10.90
CA GLY A 85 6.13 4.47 -12.03
C GLY A 85 5.36 3.18 -12.29
N ASP A 86 5.74 2.07 -11.66
CA ASP A 86 5.02 0.81 -11.83
C ASP A 86 3.69 0.82 -11.07
N VAL A 87 2.70 0.16 -11.66
CA VAL A 87 1.38 -0.01 -11.07
C VAL A 87 1.16 -1.51 -10.82
N ALA A 88 0.77 -1.86 -9.60
CA ALA A 88 0.37 -3.21 -9.26
C ALA A 88 -1.09 -3.19 -8.81
N PHE A 89 -1.89 -4.09 -9.35
CA PHE A 89 -3.30 -4.21 -8.99
C PHE A 89 -3.60 -5.63 -8.54
N VAL A 90 -4.21 -5.76 -7.36
CA VAL A 90 -4.75 -7.03 -6.88
C VAL A 90 -6.27 -6.94 -6.90
N ASP A 91 -6.91 -7.90 -7.56
CA ASP A 91 -8.36 -7.95 -7.70
C ASP A 91 -9.00 -8.71 -6.52
N ASP A 92 -10.30 -8.57 -6.41
CA ASP A 92 -11.11 -9.36 -5.47
C ASP A 92 -10.81 -10.85 -5.63
N GLY A 93 -10.56 -11.53 -4.51
CA GLY A 93 -10.22 -12.96 -4.49
C GLY A 93 -8.75 -13.28 -4.71
N GLN A 94 -7.93 -12.30 -5.06
CA GLN A 94 -6.49 -12.49 -5.25
C GLN A 94 -5.71 -12.03 -4.02
N GLY A 95 -4.48 -12.52 -3.89
CA GLY A 95 -3.59 -12.15 -2.80
C GLY A 95 -2.33 -11.44 -3.29
N HIS A 96 -1.70 -10.72 -2.37
CA HIS A 96 -0.44 -10.05 -2.64
C HIS A 96 0.36 -9.79 -1.37
N SER A 97 1.61 -9.37 -1.57
CA SER A 97 2.50 -8.84 -0.54
C SER A 97 3.48 -7.87 -1.18
N LEU A 98 4.06 -6.99 -0.37
CA LEU A 98 5.06 -6.03 -0.84
C LEU A 98 6.15 -5.90 0.20
N LYS A 99 7.41 -6.13 -0.20
CA LYS A 99 8.57 -6.01 0.68
C LYS A 99 9.57 -5.03 0.08
N ASN A 100 10.12 -4.16 0.92
CA ASN A 100 11.25 -3.33 0.50
C ASN A 100 12.53 -4.14 0.57
N SER A 101 13.02 -4.57 -0.59
CA SER A 101 14.27 -5.31 -0.75
C SER A 101 15.46 -4.43 -1.14
N GLY A 102 15.21 -3.15 -1.35
CA GLY A 102 16.24 -2.20 -1.76
C GLY A 102 16.88 -1.48 -0.57
N PRO A 103 17.93 -0.68 -0.84
CA PRO A 103 18.64 0.08 0.21
C PRO A 103 17.95 1.40 0.58
N GLU A 104 16.97 1.85 -0.19
CA GLU A 104 16.25 3.10 0.02
C GLU A 104 14.85 2.86 0.56
N THR A 105 14.24 3.89 1.16
CA THR A 105 12.83 3.86 1.51
C THR A 105 11.98 3.64 0.26
N LEU A 106 11.06 2.70 0.34
CA LEU A 106 10.06 2.45 -0.69
C LEU A 106 8.83 3.31 -0.40
N GLU A 107 8.40 4.08 -1.39
CA GLU A 107 7.20 4.90 -1.28
C GLU A 107 6.22 4.52 -2.38
N ALA A 108 4.97 4.36 -2.00
CA ALA A 108 3.89 4.02 -2.92
C ALA A 108 2.59 4.69 -2.50
N ILE A 109 1.74 4.94 -3.47
CA ILE A 109 0.34 5.29 -3.20
C ILE A 109 -0.44 3.97 -3.17
N ALA A 110 -1.31 3.82 -2.17
CA ALA A 110 -2.18 2.67 -2.03
C ALA A 110 -3.64 3.13 -2.06
N LEU A 111 -4.42 2.52 -2.92
CA LEU A 111 -5.84 2.80 -3.07
C LEU A 111 -6.62 1.49 -3.03
N ILE A 112 -7.57 1.38 -2.10
CA ILE A 112 -8.49 0.23 -2.03
C ILE A 112 -9.90 0.72 -2.35
N LEU A 113 -10.45 0.18 -3.41
CA LEU A 113 -11.83 0.44 -3.83
C LEU A 113 -12.69 -0.81 -3.61
N TYR A 114 -13.92 -0.59 -3.16
CA TYR A 114 -14.89 -1.69 -3.04
C TYR A 114 -15.35 -2.14 -4.42
N LYS A 115 -15.58 -3.42 -4.53
CA LYS A 115 -16.16 -4.02 -5.73
C LYS A 115 -17.66 -3.77 -5.82
#